data_9e47fc8b6d485c033fa57f27c454ed82
#
_entry.id   9e47fc8b6d485c033fa57f27c454ed82
#
_cell.length_a   1.000
_cell.length_b   1.000
_cell.length_c   1.000
_cell.angle_alpha   90.00
_cell.angle_beta   90.00
_cell.angle_gamma   90.00
#
_symmetry.space_group_name_H-M   'P 1'
#
loop_
_entity.id
_entity.type
_entity.pdbx_description
1 polymer ?
#
loop_
_entity_poly.entity_id
_entity_poly.type
_entity_poly.pdbx_seq_one_letter_code
_entity_poly.pdbx_strand_id
1 'polypeptide(L)'
;MITDWPRLPPRPLPQSVTAFRDETVYSFTTRLAHANRIPPQSLRDYAARESHYVDPERLARLSGYPRHVLCARLRGLTADERDLTRQRARARPICRYCTARRGVPQPVHCWLPDHLTVCHRHGRWIGPSAQRWDDQMSLKHHPAVARSARAHHALAKRNAPDI
;
A
#
# COMPACT_ATOMS: atom_id res chain seq x y z
N MET A 1 -12.52 -22.23 18.87
CA MET A 1 -13.92 -22.05 18.42
C MET A 1 -13.88 -21.13 17.21
N ILE A 2 -14.03 -21.72 16.04
CA ILE A 2 -14.14 -20.99 14.76
C ILE A 2 -15.56 -20.44 14.77
N THR A 3 -15.70 -19.15 14.95
CA THR A 3 -17.00 -18.47 14.82
C THR A 3 -17.39 -18.59 13.34
N ASP A 4 -18.39 -19.40 13.11
CA ASP A 4 -18.98 -19.61 11.78
C ASP A 4 -19.65 -18.28 11.37
N TRP A 5 -18.87 -17.43 10.71
CA TRP A 5 -19.40 -16.21 10.13
C TRP A 5 -20.41 -16.60 9.06
N PRO A 6 -21.62 -16.03 9.07
CA PRO A 6 -22.65 -16.41 8.13
C PRO A 6 -22.13 -16.27 6.69
N ARG A 7 -22.34 -17.30 5.90
CA ARG A 7 -21.97 -17.38 4.45
C ARG A 7 -22.77 -16.38 3.59
N LEU A 8 -23.21 -15.28 4.16
CA LEU A 8 -23.90 -14.22 3.42
C LEU A 8 -22.93 -13.57 2.43
N PRO A 9 -23.41 -13.20 1.24
CA PRO A 9 -22.59 -12.48 0.28
C PRO A 9 -22.06 -11.19 0.93
N PRO A 10 -20.80 -10.83 0.68
CA PRO A 10 -20.21 -9.65 1.29
C PRO A 10 -21.01 -8.40 0.91
N ARG A 11 -21.34 -7.60 1.92
CA ARG A 11 -21.98 -6.29 1.77
C ARG A 11 -20.94 -5.19 1.92
N PRO A 12 -21.13 -4.01 1.32
CA PRO A 12 -20.27 -2.87 1.54
C PRO A 12 -20.17 -2.55 3.04
N LEU A 13 -18.97 -2.30 3.51
CA LEU A 13 -18.72 -1.84 4.87
C LEU A 13 -19.17 -0.39 5.03
N PRO A 14 -19.62 0.03 6.22
CA PRO A 14 -20.11 1.38 6.48
C PRO A 14 -19.08 2.48 6.17
N GLN A 15 -17.80 2.20 6.43
CA GLN A 15 -16.71 3.15 6.20
C GLN A 15 -15.80 2.64 5.09
N SER A 16 -15.63 3.43 4.05
CA SER A 16 -14.60 3.21 3.02
C SER A 16 -13.32 3.94 3.37
N VAL A 17 -12.19 3.50 2.81
CA VAL A 17 -10.89 4.15 2.95
C VAL A 17 -10.28 4.40 1.58
N THR A 18 -9.54 5.51 1.43
CA THR A 18 -8.88 5.82 0.15
C THR A 18 -7.84 4.75 -0.19
N ALA A 19 -7.97 4.11 -1.36
CA ALA A 19 -6.96 3.21 -1.90
C ALA A 19 -5.83 4.03 -2.53
N PHE A 20 -4.58 3.81 -2.11
CA PHE A 20 -3.41 4.47 -2.68
C PHE A 20 -2.87 3.66 -3.87
N ARG A 21 -2.21 4.33 -4.78
CA ARG A 21 -1.51 3.66 -5.88
C ARG A 21 -0.35 2.83 -5.33
N ASP A 22 -0.20 1.63 -5.84
CA ASP A 22 0.80 0.63 -5.44
C ASP A 22 0.72 0.22 -3.95
N GLU A 23 -0.42 0.47 -3.29
CA GLU A 23 -0.62 0.05 -1.91
C GLU A 23 -0.64 -1.48 -1.81
N THR A 24 -0.07 -2.01 -0.73
CA THR A 24 -0.15 -3.44 -0.44
C THR A 24 -1.58 -3.82 -0.04
N VAL A 25 -2.02 -5.01 -0.42
CA VAL A 25 -3.33 -5.54 -0.02
C VAL A 25 -3.44 -5.58 1.50
N TYR A 26 -2.35 -5.95 2.18
CA TYR A 26 -2.28 -5.98 3.65
C TYR A 26 -2.52 -4.60 4.27
N SER A 27 -1.87 -3.55 3.76
CA SER A 27 -2.06 -2.17 4.26
C SER A 27 -3.49 -1.70 4.08
N PHE A 28 -4.05 -1.88 2.88
CA PHE A 28 -5.42 -1.47 2.57
C PHE A 28 -6.45 -2.19 3.44
N THR A 29 -6.38 -3.52 3.53
CA THR A 29 -7.32 -4.31 4.34
C THR A 29 -7.22 -3.98 5.83
N THR A 30 -6.01 -3.73 6.34
CA THR A 30 -5.80 -3.31 7.73
C THR A 30 -6.47 -1.96 8.00
N ARG A 31 -6.29 -0.97 7.13
CA ARG A 31 -6.92 0.35 7.28
C ARG A 31 -8.44 0.29 7.15
N LEU A 32 -8.94 -0.51 6.20
CA LEU A 32 -10.38 -0.73 6.02
C LEU A 32 -11.00 -1.39 7.27
N ALA A 33 -10.31 -2.36 7.84
CA ALA A 33 -10.73 -3.03 9.07
C ALA A 33 -10.79 -2.05 10.26
N HIS A 34 -9.74 -1.27 10.47
CA HIS A 34 -9.68 -0.28 11.56
C HIS A 34 -10.78 0.77 11.43
N ALA A 35 -11.03 1.29 10.21
CA ALA A 35 -12.11 2.25 9.96
C ALA A 35 -13.48 1.68 10.35
N ASN A 36 -13.66 0.37 10.23
CA ASN A 36 -14.91 -0.32 10.55
C ASN A 36 -14.90 -1.02 11.92
N ARG A 37 -13.86 -0.83 12.74
CA ARG A 37 -13.70 -1.46 14.05
C ARG A 37 -13.74 -2.99 14.02
N ILE A 38 -13.20 -3.56 12.95
CA ILE A 38 -13.10 -5.01 12.73
C ILE A 38 -11.63 -5.41 12.96
N PRO A 39 -11.35 -6.56 13.59
CA PRO A 39 -10.01 -7.10 13.65
C PRO A 39 -9.44 -7.31 12.23
N PRO A 40 -8.23 -6.81 11.90
CA PRO A 40 -7.69 -6.90 10.54
C PRO A 40 -7.61 -8.32 9.98
N GLN A 41 -7.31 -9.29 10.84
CA GLN A 41 -7.26 -10.69 10.42
C GLN A 41 -8.64 -11.21 10.01
N SER A 42 -9.68 -10.91 10.81
CA SER A 42 -11.06 -11.34 10.52
C SER A 42 -11.54 -10.78 9.17
N LEU A 43 -11.18 -9.50 8.85
CA LEU A 43 -11.53 -8.94 7.55
C LEU A 43 -10.82 -9.67 6.41
N ARG A 44 -9.53 -10.00 6.58
CA ARG A 44 -8.76 -10.73 5.57
C ARG A 44 -9.29 -12.14 5.36
N ASP A 45 -9.59 -12.86 6.43
CA ASP A 45 -10.15 -14.21 6.37
C ASP A 45 -11.51 -14.21 5.65
N TYR A 46 -12.33 -13.19 5.92
CA TYR A 46 -13.60 -13.03 5.24
C TYR A 46 -13.45 -12.63 3.76
N ALA A 47 -12.46 -11.79 3.43
CA ALA A 47 -12.17 -11.39 2.06
C ALA A 47 -11.44 -12.48 1.27
N ALA A 48 -10.72 -13.37 1.92
CA ALA A 48 -10.19 -14.59 1.32
C ALA A 48 -11.34 -15.58 1.08
N ARG A 49 -11.29 -16.31 -0.02
CA ARG A 49 -12.25 -17.40 -0.27
C ARG A 49 -11.72 -18.69 0.39
N GLU A 50 -11.44 -19.70 -0.37
CA GLU A 50 -10.84 -20.96 0.10
C GLU A 50 -9.29 -20.93 -0.01
N SER A 51 -8.74 -19.82 -0.46
CA SER A 51 -7.33 -19.58 -0.63
C SER A 51 -6.79 -18.62 0.44
N HIS A 52 -5.49 -18.66 0.69
CA HIS A 52 -4.83 -17.70 1.57
C HIS A 52 -4.77 -16.28 0.99
N TYR A 53 -5.28 -16.08 -0.21
CA TYR A 53 -5.25 -14.81 -0.94
C TYR A 53 -6.59 -14.10 -0.88
N VAL A 54 -6.54 -12.79 -0.77
CA VAL A 54 -7.74 -11.93 -0.80
C VAL A 54 -8.38 -11.99 -2.19
N ASP A 55 -9.67 -12.34 -2.23
CA ASP A 55 -10.46 -12.36 -3.47
C ASP A 55 -10.79 -10.92 -3.89
N PRO A 56 -10.40 -10.49 -5.11
CA PRO A 56 -10.66 -9.14 -5.61
C PRO A 56 -12.13 -8.76 -5.65
N GLU A 57 -13.02 -9.70 -6.00
CA GLU A 57 -14.47 -9.44 -6.05
C GLU A 57 -15.06 -9.21 -4.67
N ARG A 58 -14.63 -10.00 -3.68
CA ARG A 58 -15.07 -9.83 -2.30
C ARG A 58 -14.56 -8.52 -1.71
N LEU A 59 -13.28 -8.21 -1.95
CA LEU A 59 -12.71 -6.96 -1.47
C LEU A 59 -13.39 -5.75 -2.13
N ALA A 60 -13.74 -5.83 -3.42
CA ALA A 60 -14.48 -4.79 -4.12
C ALA A 60 -15.83 -4.52 -3.45
N ARG A 61 -16.59 -5.58 -3.17
CA ARG A 61 -17.89 -5.47 -2.47
C ARG A 61 -17.74 -4.89 -1.07
N LEU A 62 -16.77 -5.37 -0.28
CA LEU A 62 -16.53 -4.89 1.08
C LEU A 62 -16.11 -3.42 1.13
N SER A 63 -15.26 -2.99 0.22
CA SER A 63 -14.71 -1.63 0.21
C SER A 63 -15.60 -0.61 -0.49
N GLY A 64 -16.57 -1.06 -1.29
CA GLY A 64 -17.39 -0.20 -2.14
C GLY A 64 -16.66 0.32 -3.40
N TYR A 65 -15.44 -0.14 -3.66
CA TYR A 65 -14.72 0.21 -4.89
C TYR A 65 -15.03 -0.75 -6.03
N PRO A 66 -15.08 -0.26 -7.28
CA PRO A 66 -15.08 -1.14 -8.45
C PRO A 66 -13.82 -2.03 -8.46
N ARG A 67 -13.98 -3.31 -8.81
CA ARG A 67 -12.87 -4.28 -8.85
C ARG A 67 -11.67 -3.77 -9.67
N HIS A 68 -11.91 -3.23 -10.86
CA HIS A 68 -10.84 -2.73 -11.73
C HIS A 68 -10.02 -1.61 -11.09
N VAL A 69 -10.67 -0.76 -10.28
CA VAL A 69 -9.98 0.31 -9.53
C VAL A 69 -9.07 -0.27 -8.45
N LEU A 70 -9.55 -1.27 -7.71
CA LEU A 70 -8.71 -1.95 -6.70
C LEU A 70 -7.53 -2.67 -7.35
N CYS A 71 -7.77 -3.43 -8.42
CA CYS A 71 -6.70 -4.14 -9.14
C CYS A 71 -5.65 -3.17 -9.70
N ALA A 72 -6.06 -1.98 -10.14
CA ALA A 72 -5.13 -0.96 -10.62
C ALA A 72 -4.36 -0.23 -9.50
N ARG A 73 -4.88 -0.23 -8.26
CA ARG A 73 -4.27 0.50 -7.13
C ARG A 73 -3.55 -0.41 -6.15
N LEU A 74 -4.11 -1.58 -5.88
CA LEU A 74 -3.55 -2.52 -4.90
C LEU A 74 -2.62 -3.51 -5.60
N ARG A 75 -1.36 -3.18 -5.60
CA ARG A 75 -0.35 -4.07 -6.18
C ARG A 75 -0.22 -5.32 -5.32
N GLY A 76 -0.28 -6.49 -5.95
CA GLY A 76 -0.34 -7.79 -5.28
C GLY A 76 -1.75 -8.37 -5.13
N LEU A 77 -2.81 -7.62 -5.51
CA LEU A 77 -4.17 -8.18 -5.50
C LEU A 77 -4.40 -9.20 -6.62
N THR A 78 -3.71 -9.02 -7.75
CA THR A 78 -3.80 -9.90 -8.93
C THR A 78 -2.45 -10.48 -9.35
N ALA A 79 -1.35 -10.04 -8.73
CA ALA A 79 0.00 -10.50 -9.02
C ALA A 79 0.60 -11.20 -7.79
N ASP A 80 1.44 -12.20 -8.01
CA ASP A 80 2.20 -12.83 -6.93
C ASP A 80 3.16 -11.80 -6.30
N GLU A 81 3.14 -11.70 -4.96
CA GLU A 81 4.08 -10.83 -4.22
C GLU A 81 5.54 -11.17 -4.48
N ARG A 82 5.85 -12.44 -4.81
CA ARG A 82 7.18 -12.88 -5.23
C ARG A 82 7.66 -12.18 -6.49
N ASP A 83 6.75 -11.95 -7.45
CA ASP A 83 7.08 -11.23 -8.67
C ASP A 83 7.36 -9.75 -8.41
N LEU A 84 6.67 -9.15 -7.45
CA LEU A 84 6.95 -7.78 -7.02
C LEU A 84 8.33 -7.65 -6.38
N THR A 85 8.74 -8.64 -5.59
CA THR A 85 10.08 -8.69 -4.98
C THR A 85 11.17 -8.87 -6.05
N ARG A 86 10.93 -9.73 -7.05
CA ARG A 86 11.84 -9.89 -8.21
C ARG A 86 11.99 -8.60 -9.01
N GLN A 87 10.95 -7.77 -9.10
CA GLN A 87 10.99 -6.46 -9.73
C GLN A 87 11.68 -5.38 -8.86
N ARG A 88 12.40 -5.77 -7.81
CA ARG A 88 13.07 -4.86 -6.87
C ARG A 88 12.13 -3.81 -6.25
N ALA A 89 10.91 -4.21 -5.96
CA ALA A 89 9.99 -3.42 -5.17
C ALA A 89 9.90 -3.97 -3.74
N ARG A 90 9.79 -3.07 -2.77
CA ARG A 90 9.65 -3.45 -1.35
C ARG A 90 8.45 -2.74 -0.74
N ALA A 91 7.71 -3.46 0.10
CA ALA A 91 6.63 -2.88 0.88
C ALA A 91 7.21 -1.95 1.95
N ARG A 92 6.93 -0.65 1.85
CA ARG A 92 7.42 0.39 2.77
C ARG A 92 6.36 1.46 2.99
N PRO A 93 6.37 2.14 4.16
CA PRO A 93 5.47 3.24 4.39
C PRO A 93 5.81 4.42 3.45
N ILE A 94 4.82 4.92 2.73
CA ILE A 94 4.97 6.17 1.99
C ILE A 94 5.09 7.35 2.95
N CYS A 95 5.53 8.50 2.42
CA CYS A 95 5.76 9.69 3.23
C CYS A 95 4.53 10.08 4.06
N ARG A 96 4.72 10.22 5.38
CA ARG A 96 3.66 10.57 6.34
C ARG A 96 2.93 11.87 6.00
N TYR A 97 3.62 12.85 5.43
CA TYR A 97 2.98 14.11 5.01
C TYR A 97 2.15 13.96 3.74
N CYS A 98 2.52 13.02 2.86
CA CYS A 98 1.69 12.70 1.69
C CYS A 98 0.37 12.05 2.08
N THR A 99 0.38 11.17 3.09
CA THR A 99 -0.82 10.52 3.61
C THR A 99 -1.69 11.50 4.40
N ALA A 100 -1.07 12.30 5.28
CA ALA A 100 -1.77 13.32 6.07
C ALA A 100 -2.54 14.31 5.18
N ARG A 101 -1.95 14.76 4.06
CA ARG A 101 -2.65 15.63 3.09
C ARG A 101 -3.90 15.01 2.46
N ARG A 102 -4.03 13.70 2.52
CA ARG A 102 -5.21 12.94 2.04
C ARG A 102 -6.13 12.54 3.20
N GLY A 103 -5.94 13.13 4.37
CA GLY A 103 -6.74 12.83 5.56
C GLY A 103 -6.48 11.44 6.16
N VAL A 104 -5.34 10.82 5.82
CA VAL A 104 -5.00 9.48 6.33
C VAL A 104 -3.91 9.59 7.40
N PRO A 105 -4.28 9.45 8.70
CA PRO A 105 -3.34 9.61 9.82
C PRO A 105 -2.57 8.31 10.15
N GLN A 106 -2.72 7.28 9.35
CA GLN A 106 -2.13 5.96 9.57
C GLN A 106 -1.04 5.67 8.52
N PRO A 107 -0.05 4.82 8.86
CA PRO A 107 0.92 4.36 7.88
C PRO A 107 0.25 3.62 6.72
N VAL A 108 0.62 4.02 5.51
CA VAL A 108 0.21 3.35 4.27
C VAL A 108 1.44 2.71 3.67
N HIS A 109 1.45 1.39 3.57
CA HIS A 109 2.55 0.64 2.97
C HIS A 109 2.27 0.39 1.50
N CYS A 110 3.21 0.83 0.66
CA CYS A 110 3.15 0.64 -0.78
C CYS A 110 4.36 -0.16 -1.28
N TRP A 111 4.19 -0.87 -2.37
CA TRP A 111 5.27 -1.49 -3.12
C TRP A 111 6.06 -0.40 -3.84
N LEU A 112 7.14 0.04 -3.23
CA LEU A 112 7.99 1.09 -3.78
C LEU A 112 9.23 0.50 -4.41
N PRO A 113 9.60 0.91 -5.65
CA PRO A 113 10.84 0.49 -6.27
C PRO A 113 12.04 0.95 -5.45
N ASP A 114 13.13 0.17 -5.47
CA ASP A 114 14.30 0.42 -4.62
C ASP A 114 14.95 1.79 -4.87
N HIS A 115 14.86 2.31 -6.10
CA HIS A 115 15.38 3.63 -6.45
C HIS A 115 14.55 4.81 -5.92
N LEU A 116 13.33 4.57 -5.44
CA LEU A 116 12.48 5.61 -4.85
C LEU A 116 12.79 5.75 -3.36
N THR A 117 13.85 6.45 -3.03
CA THR A 117 14.36 6.57 -1.66
C THR A 117 13.98 7.88 -0.96
N VAL A 118 13.49 8.86 -1.71
CA VAL A 118 13.16 10.19 -1.17
C VAL A 118 11.77 10.63 -1.63
N CYS A 119 10.99 11.15 -0.71
CA CYS A 119 9.78 11.91 -1.05
C CYS A 119 10.20 13.29 -1.55
N HIS A 120 10.20 13.50 -2.86
CA HIS A 120 10.63 14.76 -3.48
C HIS A 120 9.78 15.96 -3.08
N ARG A 121 8.51 15.73 -2.71
CA ARG A 121 7.60 16.80 -2.28
C ARG A 121 7.93 17.34 -0.89
N HIS A 122 8.31 16.45 0.03
CA HIS A 122 8.49 16.79 1.44
C HIS A 122 9.95 16.68 1.90
N GLY A 123 10.88 16.34 1.00
CA GLY A 123 12.29 16.20 1.33
C GLY A 123 12.58 15.22 2.45
N ARG A 124 11.85 14.11 2.49
CA ARG A 124 12.01 13.09 3.52
C ARG A 124 12.55 11.80 2.96
N TRP A 125 13.42 11.16 3.72
CA TRP A 125 13.90 9.82 3.43
C TRP A 125 12.75 8.81 3.60
N ILE A 126 12.52 8.00 2.58
CA ILE A 126 11.55 6.90 2.54
C ILE A 126 12.20 5.63 1.98
N GLY A 127 13.52 5.55 2.04
CA GLY A 127 14.31 4.43 1.51
C GLY A 127 14.12 3.11 2.29
N PRO A 128 14.87 2.07 1.92
CA PRO A 128 14.70 0.72 2.49
C PRO A 128 14.83 0.62 4.01
N SER A 129 15.58 1.53 4.65
CA SER A 129 15.73 1.60 6.10
C SER A 129 14.53 2.25 6.82
N ALA A 130 13.66 2.96 6.10
CA ALA A 130 12.50 3.62 6.70
C ALA A 130 11.31 2.64 6.75
N GLN A 131 11.28 1.76 7.74
CA GLN A 131 10.21 0.78 7.94
C GLN A 131 9.02 1.33 8.71
N ARG A 132 9.22 2.43 9.44
CA ARG A 132 8.18 3.15 10.19
C ARG A 132 8.18 4.63 9.81
N TRP A 133 7.14 5.34 10.15
CA TRP A 133 7.07 6.79 9.93
C TRP A 133 8.14 7.57 10.70
N ASP A 134 8.54 7.09 11.88
CA ASP A 134 9.56 7.73 12.70
C ASP A 134 10.96 7.58 12.10
N ASP A 135 11.17 6.55 11.27
CA ASP A 135 12.43 6.38 10.53
C ASP A 135 12.58 7.38 9.36
N GLN A 136 11.49 8.10 9.01
CA GLN A 136 11.47 9.02 7.89
C GLN A 136 12.14 10.34 8.28
N MET A 137 13.46 10.45 8.06
CA MET A 137 14.26 11.63 8.37
C MET A 137 13.98 12.79 7.42
N SER A 138 14.10 14.03 7.92
CA SER A 138 14.15 15.22 7.09
C SER A 138 15.52 15.35 6.42
N LEU A 139 15.52 15.58 5.10
CA LEU A 139 16.74 15.83 4.33
C LEU A 139 17.04 17.33 4.16
N LYS A 140 16.41 18.20 4.95
CA LYS A 140 16.61 19.65 4.88
C LYS A 140 18.10 20.03 4.98
N HIS A 141 18.85 19.34 5.85
CA HIS A 141 20.28 19.57 6.07
C HIS A 141 21.17 18.63 5.24
N HIS A 142 20.60 17.83 4.34
CA HIS A 142 21.32 16.89 3.49
C HIS A 142 20.94 17.06 2.01
N PRO A 143 21.13 18.27 1.43
CA PRO A 143 20.69 18.56 0.06
C PRO A 143 21.38 17.70 -1.02
N ALA A 144 22.61 17.26 -0.75
CA ALA A 144 23.34 16.37 -1.66
C ALA A 144 22.61 15.00 -1.80
N VAL A 145 22.12 14.43 -0.71
CA VAL A 145 21.35 13.18 -0.72
C VAL A 145 20.07 13.35 -1.54
N ALA A 146 19.36 14.46 -1.34
CA ALA A 146 18.14 14.73 -2.08
C ALA A 146 18.39 14.92 -3.58
N ARG A 147 19.51 15.54 -3.99
CA ARG A 147 19.91 15.70 -5.40
C ARG A 147 20.28 14.35 -6.02
N SER A 148 21.11 13.55 -5.36
CA SER A 148 21.52 12.23 -5.84
C SER A 148 20.31 11.29 -6.03
N ALA A 149 19.36 11.30 -5.07
CA ALA A 149 18.16 10.51 -5.17
C ALA A 149 17.27 10.92 -6.37
N ARG A 150 17.17 12.23 -6.67
CA ARG A 150 16.45 12.72 -7.85
C ARG A 150 17.12 12.27 -9.14
N ALA A 151 18.44 12.40 -9.23
CA ALA A 151 19.20 11.96 -10.40
C ALA A 151 19.03 10.45 -10.63
N HIS A 152 19.16 9.65 -9.56
CA HIS A 152 18.95 8.20 -9.62
C HIS A 152 17.52 7.84 -10.07
N HIS A 153 16.51 8.50 -9.52
CA HIS A 153 15.13 8.28 -9.93
C HIS A 153 14.88 8.64 -11.39
N ALA A 154 15.48 9.74 -11.87
CA ALA A 154 15.36 10.15 -13.27
C ALA A 154 16.04 9.16 -14.23
N LEU A 155 17.19 8.59 -13.84
CA LEU A 155 17.89 7.55 -14.60
C LEU A 155 17.07 6.26 -14.65
N ALA A 156 16.55 5.82 -13.50
CA ALA A 156 15.73 4.61 -13.41
C ALA A 156 14.46 4.72 -14.28
N LYS A 157 13.83 5.91 -14.32
CA LYS A 157 12.67 6.16 -15.20
C LYS A 157 13.00 6.06 -16.68
N ARG A 158 14.17 6.54 -17.10
CA ARG A 158 14.59 6.47 -18.50
C ARG A 158 14.93 5.05 -18.95
N ASN A 159 15.41 4.23 -18.04
CA ASN A 159 15.81 2.85 -18.31
C ASN A 159 14.72 1.82 -17.95
N ALA A 160 13.55 2.26 -17.48
CA ALA A 160 12.41 1.37 -17.31
C ALA A 160 11.92 0.93 -18.68
N PRO A 161 11.80 -0.38 -18.95
CA PRO A 161 11.17 -0.83 -20.20
C PRO A 161 9.74 -0.28 -20.23
N ASP A 162 9.33 0.23 -21.38
CA ASP A 162 7.93 0.59 -21.64
C ASP A 162 7.08 -0.69 -21.46
N ILE A 163 6.26 -0.71 -20.40
CA ILE A 163 5.29 -1.78 -20.11
C ILE A 163 3.91 -1.25 -20.45
#